data_c1093b363948ba7fc1c07020732433d5
#
_entry.id   c1093b363948ba7fc1c07020732433d5
#
_cell.length_a   1.000
_cell.length_b   1.000
_cell.length_c   1.000
_cell.angle_alpha   90.00
_cell.angle_beta   90.00
_cell.angle_gamma   90.00
#
_symmetry.space_group_name_H-M   'P 1'
#
loop_
_entity.id
_entity.type
_entity.pdbx_description
1 polymer ?
#
loop_
_entity_poly.entity_id
_entity_poly.type
_entity_poly.pdbx_seq_one_letter_code
_entity_poly.pdbx_strand_id
1 'polypeptide(L)'
;MREDLTKEEESFLAKWLDGTISDVTLKELVSEQDFIDYKKIKNGLVLLDELNRPVASSFNTINDSISKKRNFKKTQTSFKWGLSIAASILVVIGCYFAFXFEEITHETSYAEQKKINLPDGSEVVLNAKSAINFTKKNWTNNRIIELKGEAFFKVKKGSTFSVQTPNGLVKVLGTQXNIKDTDTFFEVVCYEGKVXVTNNKNEHVLSTGNAIRKINGKNSEKYDKENSLPSWLNGESSFVSVPLKYVILELEKQYNIQIDTRRIDXSIIFTGSFSNKDLKLALVSVFKTMDIKYTKEKNGILSLE
;
A
#
# COMPACT_ATOMS: atom_id res chain seq x y z
N MET A 1 1.72 25.05 -16.12
CA MET A 1 0.56 25.88 -16.40
C MET A 1 -0.68 25.43 -15.60
N ARG A 2 -0.51 24.98 -14.38
CA ARG A 2 -1.60 24.57 -13.43
C ARG A 2 -1.46 25.19 -12.03
N GLU A 3 -0.40 25.94 -11.75
CA GLU A 3 -0.18 26.52 -10.41
C GLU A 3 -0.70 27.95 -10.26
N ASP A 4 -0.92 28.66 -11.36
CA ASP A 4 -1.40 30.07 -11.30
C ASP A 4 -2.94 30.20 -11.27
N LEU A 5 -3.66 29.14 -11.63
CA LEU A 5 -5.14 29.14 -11.60
C LEU A 5 -5.72 29.08 -10.18
N THR A 6 -5.01 28.49 -9.23
CA THR A 6 -5.52 28.26 -7.87
C THR A 6 -5.66 29.52 -7.01
N LYS A 7 -4.79 30.53 -7.20
CA LYS A 7 -4.84 31.77 -6.41
C LYS A 7 -5.98 32.70 -6.83
N GLU A 8 -6.34 32.73 -8.10
CA GLU A 8 -7.49 33.52 -8.58
C GLU A 8 -8.82 32.85 -8.16
N GLU A 9 -8.90 31.53 -8.25
CA GLU A 9 -10.10 30.78 -7.82
C GLU A 9 -10.35 30.93 -6.33
N GLU A 10 -9.31 30.88 -5.50
CA GLU A 10 -9.42 31.15 -4.04
C GLU A 10 -9.94 32.56 -3.77
N SER A 11 -9.54 33.53 -4.59
CA SER A 11 -10.02 34.92 -4.48
C SER A 11 -11.51 35.02 -4.82
N PHE A 12 -12.02 34.34 -5.84
CA PHE A 12 -13.43 34.37 -6.22
C PHE A 12 -14.32 33.75 -5.16
N LEU A 13 -13.91 32.59 -4.60
CA LEU A 13 -14.65 31.93 -3.52
C LEU A 13 -14.75 32.83 -2.28
N ALA A 14 -13.66 33.46 -1.87
CA ALA A 14 -13.66 34.39 -0.72
C ALA A 14 -14.61 35.56 -0.93
N LYS A 15 -14.56 36.23 -2.09
CA LYS A 15 -15.43 37.38 -2.45
C LYS A 15 -16.91 36.98 -2.53
N TRP A 16 -17.20 35.74 -2.91
CA TRP A 16 -18.58 35.27 -2.95
C TRP A 16 -19.11 34.92 -1.56
N LEU A 17 -18.26 34.34 -0.71
CA LEU A 17 -18.63 33.99 0.69
C LEU A 17 -18.90 35.26 1.52
N ASP A 18 -18.15 36.33 1.32
CA ASP A 18 -18.36 37.60 2.02
C ASP A 18 -19.46 38.49 1.36
N GLY A 19 -20.05 38.03 0.25
CA GLY A 19 -21.17 38.71 -0.41
C GLY A 19 -20.78 39.79 -1.41
N THR A 20 -19.48 39.92 -1.73
CA THR A 20 -18.99 40.96 -2.68
C THR A 20 -19.38 40.65 -4.13
N ILE A 21 -19.52 39.36 -4.50
CA ILE A 21 -20.02 38.98 -5.81
C ILE A 21 -21.26 38.08 -5.69
N SER A 22 -22.17 38.20 -6.68
CA SER A 22 -23.45 37.47 -6.70
C SER A 22 -23.30 36.03 -7.21
N ASP A 23 -24.32 35.21 -6.95
CA ASP A 23 -24.41 33.84 -7.50
C ASP A 23 -24.32 33.79 -9.04
N VAL A 24 -24.92 34.82 -9.71
CA VAL A 24 -24.90 34.88 -11.18
C VAL A 24 -23.49 35.18 -11.68
N THR A 25 -22.80 36.09 -11.04
CA THR A 25 -21.41 36.48 -11.40
C THR A 25 -20.45 35.28 -11.15
N LEU A 26 -20.60 34.61 -10.04
CA LEU A 26 -19.76 33.44 -9.74
C LEU A 26 -19.96 32.32 -10.77
N LYS A 27 -21.21 32.06 -11.20
CA LYS A 27 -21.53 31.03 -12.18
C LYS A 27 -20.91 31.29 -13.56
N GLU A 28 -20.61 32.57 -13.90
CA GLU A 28 -19.93 32.95 -15.16
C GLU A 28 -18.39 32.76 -15.06
N LEU A 29 -17.85 32.75 -13.84
CA LEU A 29 -16.41 32.74 -13.58
C LEU A 29 -15.84 31.34 -13.28
N VAL A 30 -16.68 30.38 -12.91
CA VAL A 30 -16.24 29.04 -12.52
C VAL A 30 -17.02 27.96 -13.30
N SER A 31 -16.55 26.72 -13.28
CA SER A 31 -17.27 25.62 -13.93
C SER A 31 -18.59 25.30 -13.20
N GLU A 32 -19.54 24.72 -13.90
CA GLU A 32 -20.83 24.34 -13.32
C GLU A 32 -20.68 23.37 -12.15
N GLN A 33 -19.69 22.49 -12.20
CA GLN A 33 -19.39 21.54 -11.12
C GLN A 33 -18.82 22.26 -9.90
N ASP A 34 -17.88 23.18 -10.10
CA ASP A 34 -17.27 23.97 -9.01
C ASP A 34 -18.32 24.86 -8.34
N PHE A 35 -19.23 25.45 -9.11
CA PHE A 35 -20.34 26.27 -8.58
C PHE A 35 -21.23 25.45 -7.62
N ILE A 36 -21.55 24.19 -7.99
CA ILE A 36 -22.34 23.28 -7.15
C ILE A 36 -21.59 22.98 -5.84
N ASP A 37 -20.30 22.74 -5.91
CA ASP A 37 -19.50 22.38 -4.75
C ASP A 37 -19.29 23.60 -3.82
N TYR A 38 -19.09 24.80 -4.38
CA TYR A 38 -19.03 26.05 -3.61
C TYR A 38 -20.36 26.33 -2.87
N LYS A 39 -21.49 26.04 -3.52
CA LYS A 39 -22.82 26.21 -2.89
C LYS A 39 -23.04 25.26 -1.72
N LYS A 40 -22.51 24.02 -1.79
CA LYS A 40 -22.52 23.08 -0.65
C LYS A 40 -21.70 23.60 0.52
N ILE A 41 -20.52 24.19 0.24
CA ILE A 41 -19.63 24.78 1.27
C ILE A 41 -20.34 25.95 1.96
N LYS A 42 -20.95 26.88 1.20
CA LYS A 42 -21.67 28.04 1.74
C LYS A 42 -22.83 27.62 2.65
N ASN A 43 -23.61 26.63 2.22
CA ASN A 43 -24.72 26.10 3.01
C ASN A 43 -24.22 25.43 4.32
N GLY A 44 -23.09 24.76 4.27
CA GLY A 44 -22.44 24.17 5.45
C GLY A 44 -21.97 25.24 6.44
N LEU A 45 -21.41 26.35 5.94
CA LEU A 45 -20.96 27.48 6.77
C LEU A 45 -22.15 28.17 7.46
N VAL A 46 -23.28 28.36 6.77
CA VAL A 46 -24.51 28.95 7.36
C VAL A 46 -25.02 28.08 8.51
N LEU A 47 -24.99 26.75 8.34
CA LEU A 47 -25.37 25.81 9.42
C LEU A 47 -24.43 25.92 10.62
N LEU A 48 -23.13 26.08 10.41
CA LEU A 48 -22.14 26.28 11.47
C LEU A 48 -22.35 27.60 12.21
N ASP A 49 -22.72 28.68 11.50
CA ASP A 49 -22.98 29.98 12.11
C ASP A 49 -24.25 29.97 12.96
N GLU A 50 -25.29 29.23 12.55
CA GLU A 50 -26.48 28.98 13.36
C GLU A 50 -26.17 28.21 14.66
N LEU A 51 -25.21 27.27 14.60
CA LEU A 51 -24.78 26.51 15.79
C LEU A 51 -23.91 27.34 16.74
N ASN A 52 -23.24 28.38 16.25
CA ASN A 52 -22.32 29.25 17.02
C ASN A 52 -22.95 30.51 17.58
N ARG A 53 -24.29 30.71 17.43
CA ARG A 53 -24.96 31.86 18.04
C ARG A 53 -24.82 31.81 19.58
N PRO A 54 -24.37 32.91 20.21
CA PRO A 54 -24.13 32.92 21.64
C PRO A 54 -25.45 32.74 22.41
N VAL A 55 -25.46 31.76 23.29
CA VAL A 55 -26.61 31.31 24.09
C VAL A 55 -27.05 32.35 25.14
N ALA A 56 -26.44 33.56 25.12
CA ALA A 56 -26.68 34.60 26.14
C ALA A 56 -28.11 35.17 26.15
N SER A 57 -28.87 35.03 25.06
CA SER A 57 -30.28 35.52 25.04
C SER A 57 -31.28 34.48 25.54
N SER A 58 -30.89 33.21 25.65
CA SER A 58 -31.76 32.11 26.08
C SER A 58 -31.78 31.90 27.62
N PHE A 59 -30.77 32.42 28.34
CA PHE A 59 -30.67 32.22 29.80
C PHE A 59 -31.72 32.97 30.56
N ASN A 60 -32.14 34.14 30.08
CA ASN A 60 -33.17 34.97 30.81
C ASN A 60 -34.58 34.44 30.64
N THR A 61 -34.88 33.74 29.55
CA THR A 61 -36.20 33.13 29.29
C THR A 61 -36.38 31.81 30.04
N ILE A 62 -35.28 31.15 30.39
CA ILE A 62 -35.31 29.86 31.08
C ILE A 62 -35.55 30.06 32.59
N ASN A 63 -35.03 31.15 33.16
CA ASN A 63 -35.15 31.41 34.58
C ASN A 63 -36.58 31.75 35.03
N ASP A 64 -37.41 32.37 34.16
CA ASP A 64 -38.81 32.72 34.46
C ASP A 64 -39.77 31.52 34.39
N SER A 65 -39.36 30.44 33.71
CA SER A 65 -40.18 29.22 33.59
C SER A 65 -39.94 28.21 34.71
N ILE A 66 -38.88 28.39 35.53
CA ILE A 66 -38.57 27.47 36.64
C ILE A 66 -39.39 27.77 37.92
N SER A 67 -39.99 28.95 38.02
CA SER A 67 -40.72 29.37 39.24
C SER A 67 -42.17 28.85 39.33
N LYS A 68 -42.71 28.19 38.29
CA LYS A 68 -44.03 27.55 38.40
C LYS A 68 -43.88 26.07 38.69
N LYS A 69 -43.88 25.70 39.95
CA LYS A 69 -43.97 24.31 40.43
C LYS A 69 -45.21 23.63 39.83
N ARG A 70 -45.00 22.85 38.77
CA ARG A 70 -45.96 21.83 38.37
C ARG A 70 -45.41 20.47 38.82
N ASN A 71 -46.19 19.80 39.67
CA ASN A 71 -45.93 18.43 40.09
C ASN A 71 -46.03 17.49 38.88
N PHE A 72 -44.91 17.26 38.22
CA PHE A 72 -44.80 16.19 37.24
C PHE A 72 -44.58 14.86 37.96
N LYS A 73 -45.59 14.01 37.91
CA LYS A 73 -45.39 12.59 38.26
C LYS A 73 -44.25 12.03 37.39
N LYS A 74 -43.19 11.61 38.03
CA LYS A 74 -42.01 11.01 37.42
C LYS A 74 -42.41 9.70 36.76
N THR A 75 -42.73 9.70 35.46
CA THR A 75 -42.79 8.48 34.65
C THR A 75 -41.37 8.15 34.24
N GLN A 76 -40.72 7.32 35.03
CA GLN A 76 -39.30 6.94 34.92
C GLN A 76 -39.02 5.82 33.90
N THR A 77 -39.88 5.64 32.90
CA THR A 77 -39.79 4.45 32.03
C THR A 77 -39.38 4.69 30.58
N SER A 78 -39.38 5.93 30.07
CA SER A 78 -39.10 6.15 28.65
C SER A 78 -37.64 6.44 28.31
N PHE A 79 -36.85 6.94 29.26
CA PHE A 79 -35.44 7.32 28.97
C PHE A 79 -34.52 6.12 28.78
N LYS A 80 -34.82 5.00 29.44
CA LYS A 80 -34.00 3.77 29.29
C LYS A 80 -34.14 3.11 27.90
N TRP A 81 -35.29 3.25 27.25
CA TRP A 81 -35.54 2.71 25.93
C TRP A 81 -34.79 3.51 24.83
N GLY A 82 -34.71 4.82 24.98
CA GLY A 82 -33.93 5.69 24.09
C GLY A 82 -32.43 5.36 24.12
N LEU A 83 -31.89 5.13 25.32
CA LEU A 83 -30.47 4.72 25.48
C LEU A 83 -30.18 3.33 24.86
N SER A 84 -31.13 2.40 24.99
CA SER A 84 -30.98 1.06 24.41
C SER A 84 -30.97 1.09 22.87
N ILE A 85 -31.80 1.94 22.25
CA ILE A 85 -31.86 2.12 20.80
C ILE A 85 -30.56 2.78 20.31
N ALA A 86 -30.08 3.83 20.99
CA ALA A 86 -28.81 4.48 20.64
C ALA A 86 -27.63 3.51 20.75
N ALA A 87 -27.58 2.70 21.80
CA ALA A 87 -26.53 1.68 21.98
C ALA A 87 -26.61 0.62 20.89
N SER A 88 -27.79 0.15 20.50
CA SER A 88 -27.93 -0.84 19.41
C SER A 88 -27.51 -0.27 18.06
N ILE A 89 -27.80 1.00 17.79
CA ILE A 89 -27.36 1.68 16.56
C ILE A 89 -25.81 1.78 16.54
N LEU A 90 -25.20 2.14 17.67
CA LEU A 90 -23.73 2.20 17.76
C LEU A 90 -23.09 0.82 17.58
N VAL A 91 -23.70 -0.24 18.12
CA VAL A 91 -23.23 -1.61 17.91
C VAL A 91 -23.36 -2.01 16.43
N VAL A 92 -24.49 -1.71 15.79
CA VAL A 92 -24.72 -2.01 14.38
C VAL A 92 -23.69 -1.25 13.50
N ILE A 93 -23.48 0.04 13.80
CA ILE A 93 -22.48 0.86 13.11
C ILE A 93 -21.07 0.29 13.35
N GLY A 94 -20.76 -0.06 14.58
CA GLY A 94 -19.47 -0.69 14.95
C GLY A 94 -19.24 -2.00 14.21
N CYS A 95 -20.25 -2.87 14.21
CA CYS A 95 -20.22 -4.14 13.45
C CYS A 95 -20.07 -3.88 11.95
N TYR A 96 -20.84 -2.93 11.40
CA TYR A 96 -20.74 -2.57 9.98
C TYR A 96 -19.31 -2.15 9.62
N PHE A 97 -18.67 -1.28 10.42
CA PHE A 97 -17.29 -0.87 10.20
C PHE A 97 -16.31 -2.03 10.42
N ALA A 98 -16.52 -2.88 11.39
CA ALA A 98 -15.66 -4.05 11.67
C ALA A 98 -15.68 -5.07 10.51
N PHE A 99 -16.86 -5.31 9.95
CA PHE A 99 -17.03 -6.24 8.82
C PHE A 99 -16.83 -5.64 7.42
N UNK A 100 -16.82 -4.47 7.39
CA UNK A 100 -16.70 -3.84 6.24
C UNK A 100 -15.40 -3.87 5.61
N PHE A 101 -14.39 -3.98 6.46
CA PHE A 101 -13.00 -3.97 6.00
C PHE A 101 -12.34 -5.33 6.25
N GLU A 102 -12.81 -6.33 5.57
CA GLU A 102 -12.19 -7.65 5.59
C GLU A 102 -10.90 -7.61 4.75
N GLU A 103 -9.77 -7.38 5.42
CA GLU A 103 -8.44 -7.41 4.85
C GLU A 103 -7.98 -8.87 4.77
N ILE A 104 -7.56 -9.29 3.61
CA ILE A 104 -7.08 -10.65 3.36
C ILE A 104 -5.55 -10.61 3.30
N THR A 105 -4.93 -11.37 4.18
CA THR A 105 -3.49 -11.56 4.22
C THR A 105 -3.13 -12.96 3.75
N HIS A 106 -2.16 -13.04 2.88
CA HIS A 106 -1.49 -14.30 2.53
C HIS A 106 0.00 -14.13 2.79
N GLU A 107 0.56 -15.08 3.51
CA GLU A 107 2.00 -15.10 3.85
C GLU A 107 2.60 -16.43 3.45
N THR A 108 3.91 -16.43 3.28
CA THR A 108 4.75 -17.61 3.07
C THR A 108 5.82 -17.69 4.15
N SER A 109 6.12 -18.90 4.57
CA SER A 109 7.21 -19.22 5.47
C SER A 109 8.54 -19.36 4.71
N TYR A 110 9.60 -19.72 5.42
CA TYR A 110 10.88 -20.12 4.80
C TYR A 110 10.65 -21.29 3.85
N ALA A 111 11.34 -21.35 2.75
CA ALA A 111 11.29 -22.43 1.76
C ALA A 111 9.89 -22.67 1.17
N GLU A 112 8.95 -21.74 1.37
CA GLU A 112 7.57 -21.87 0.90
C GLU A 112 7.28 -20.94 -0.27
N GLN A 113 6.59 -21.47 -1.28
CA GLN A 113 5.97 -20.68 -2.35
C GLN A 113 4.46 -20.90 -2.32
N LYS A 114 3.69 -19.88 -2.63
CA LYS A 114 2.22 -19.98 -2.55
C LYS A 114 1.57 -19.29 -3.74
N LYS A 115 0.74 -20.03 -4.46
CA LYS A 115 -0.07 -19.49 -5.56
C LYS A 115 -1.42 -19.03 -5.01
N ILE A 116 -1.84 -17.83 -5.40
CA ILE A 116 -3.07 -17.17 -4.95
C ILE A 116 -3.83 -16.68 -6.19
N ASN A 117 -5.13 -16.97 -6.23
CA ASN A 117 -6.03 -16.42 -7.25
C ASN A 117 -6.77 -15.22 -6.66
N LEU A 118 -6.68 -14.08 -7.34
CA LEU A 118 -7.33 -12.84 -6.93
C LEU A 118 -8.78 -12.77 -7.43
N PRO A 119 -9.62 -11.88 -6.89
CA PRO A 119 -11.05 -11.84 -7.25
C PRO A 119 -11.34 -11.56 -8.73
N ASP A 120 -10.44 -10.90 -9.44
CA ASP A 120 -10.56 -10.64 -10.90
C ASP A 120 -10.02 -11.81 -11.75
N GLY A 121 -9.53 -12.86 -11.11
CA GLY A 121 -8.90 -14.00 -11.78
C GLY A 121 -7.43 -13.75 -12.16
N SER A 122 -6.82 -12.65 -11.71
CA SER A 122 -5.36 -12.49 -11.74
C SER A 122 -4.70 -13.49 -10.80
N GLU A 123 -3.45 -13.86 -11.09
CA GLU A 123 -2.69 -14.81 -10.30
C GLU A 123 -1.48 -14.12 -9.66
N VAL A 124 -1.20 -14.47 -8.40
CA VAL A 124 0.01 -14.07 -7.70
C VAL A 124 0.71 -15.32 -7.21
N VAL A 125 2.02 -15.40 -7.42
CA VAL A 125 2.85 -16.43 -6.76
C VAL A 125 3.76 -15.69 -5.79
N LEU A 126 3.67 -16.02 -4.50
CA LEU A 126 4.57 -15.50 -3.47
C LEU A 126 5.81 -16.38 -3.38
N ASN A 127 6.99 -15.76 -3.31
CA ASN A 127 8.24 -16.42 -3.00
C ASN A 127 8.39 -16.61 -1.48
N ALA A 128 9.45 -17.25 -1.01
CA ALA A 128 9.72 -17.49 0.41
C ALA A 128 9.78 -16.19 1.23
N LYS A 129 9.23 -16.21 2.46
CA LYS A 129 9.21 -15.06 3.39
C LYS A 129 8.60 -13.81 2.76
N SER A 130 7.46 -13.96 2.12
CA SER A 130 6.75 -12.87 1.45
C SER A 130 5.30 -12.80 1.92
N ALA A 131 4.70 -11.62 1.80
CA ALA A 131 3.31 -11.42 2.22
C ALA A 131 2.61 -10.44 1.28
N ILE A 132 1.33 -10.70 1.02
CA ILE A 132 0.44 -9.73 0.39
C ILE A 132 -0.80 -9.48 1.26
N ASN A 133 -1.25 -8.24 1.18
CA ASN A 133 -2.47 -7.75 1.81
C ASN A 133 -3.37 -7.12 0.77
N PHE A 134 -4.66 -7.42 0.79
CA PHE A 134 -5.64 -6.75 -0.08
C PHE A 134 -7.05 -6.88 0.47
N THR A 135 -7.98 -6.06 -0.06
CA THR A 135 -9.40 -6.10 0.32
C THR A 135 -10.24 -6.56 -0.87
N LYS A 136 -11.14 -7.52 -0.68
CA LYS A 136 -12.08 -7.96 -1.72
C LYS A 136 -13.13 -6.91 -2.06
N LYS A 137 -13.48 -6.08 -1.08
CA LYS A 137 -14.53 -5.07 -1.24
C LYS A 137 -14.14 -4.08 -2.35
N ASN A 138 -15.05 -3.90 -3.30
CA ASN A 138 -14.85 -2.99 -4.44
C ASN A 138 -13.63 -3.32 -5.31
N TRP A 139 -13.20 -4.59 -5.36
CA TRP A 139 -12.01 -5.03 -6.09
C TRP A 139 -12.02 -4.62 -7.56
N THR A 140 -13.19 -4.68 -8.23
CA THR A 140 -13.33 -4.32 -9.66
C THR A 140 -12.81 -2.91 -9.96
N ASN A 141 -13.04 -1.97 -9.03
CA ASN A 141 -12.65 -0.56 -9.20
C ASN A 141 -11.35 -0.22 -8.49
N ASN A 142 -10.93 -1.01 -7.50
CA ASN A 142 -9.81 -0.69 -6.62
C ASN A 142 -8.91 -1.91 -6.41
N ARG A 143 -8.19 -2.30 -7.47
CA ARG A 143 -7.29 -3.46 -7.46
C ARG A 143 -5.94 -3.07 -6.85
N ILE A 144 -5.91 -2.98 -5.49
CA ILE A 144 -4.71 -2.60 -4.74
C ILE A 144 -4.24 -3.76 -3.87
N ILE A 145 -2.95 -4.07 -3.96
CA ILE A 145 -2.25 -5.05 -3.12
C ILE A 145 -1.09 -4.35 -2.42
N GLU A 146 -0.92 -4.61 -1.15
CA GLU A 146 0.33 -4.32 -0.43
C GLU A 146 1.21 -5.57 -0.49
N LEU A 147 2.49 -5.38 -0.83
CA LEU A 147 3.47 -6.47 -0.92
C LEU A 147 4.67 -6.20 -0.01
N LYS A 148 5.07 -7.22 0.73
CA LYS A 148 6.37 -7.30 1.41
C LYS A 148 7.07 -8.57 0.92
N GLY A 149 8.32 -8.46 0.50
CA GLY A 149 9.07 -9.60 -0.03
C GLY A 149 9.08 -9.67 -1.54
N GLU A 150 8.88 -10.85 -2.10
CA GLU A 150 8.95 -11.08 -3.54
C GLU A 150 7.72 -11.82 -4.05
N ALA A 151 7.15 -11.32 -5.15
CA ALA A 151 6.00 -11.96 -5.79
C ALA A 151 6.03 -11.78 -7.31
N PHE A 152 5.59 -12.81 -7.98
CA PHE A 152 5.30 -12.77 -9.42
C PHE A 152 3.80 -12.57 -9.62
N PHE A 153 3.46 -11.62 -10.45
CA PHE A 153 2.07 -11.24 -10.76
C PHE A 153 1.77 -11.54 -12.22
N LYS A 154 0.67 -12.26 -12.46
CA LYS A 154 0.08 -12.45 -13.79
C LYS A 154 -1.29 -11.76 -13.76
N VAL A 155 -1.31 -10.48 -14.16
CA VAL A 155 -2.46 -9.60 -14.01
C VAL A 155 -3.33 -9.65 -15.27
N LYS A 156 -4.62 -9.93 -15.11
CA LYS A 156 -5.61 -9.84 -16.19
C LYS A 156 -5.86 -8.40 -16.60
N LYS A 157 -6.06 -8.18 -17.88
CA LYS A 157 -6.41 -6.85 -18.43
C LYS A 157 -7.68 -6.30 -17.77
N GLY A 158 -7.67 -4.99 -17.47
CA GLY A 158 -8.80 -4.34 -16.80
C GLY A 158 -8.43 -2.95 -16.28
N SER A 159 -9.10 -2.51 -15.22
CA SER A 159 -8.78 -1.28 -14.50
C SER A 159 -7.34 -1.32 -13.98
N THR A 160 -6.83 -0.18 -13.54
CA THR A 160 -5.48 -0.11 -12.95
C THR A 160 -5.33 -1.10 -11.79
N PHE A 161 -4.26 -1.89 -11.84
CA PHE A 161 -3.85 -2.78 -10.76
C PHE A 161 -2.59 -2.19 -10.13
N SER A 162 -2.60 -2.00 -8.83
CA SER A 162 -1.54 -1.33 -8.07
C SER A 162 -0.93 -2.26 -7.04
N VAL A 163 0.39 -2.35 -7.03
CA VAL A 163 1.13 -3.03 -5.96
C VAL A 163 1.91 -1.97 -5.19
N GLN A 164 1.57 -1.80 -3.93
CA GLN A 164 2.24 -0.90 -3.00
C GLN A 164 3.30 -1.69 -2.23
N THR A 165 4.50 -1.15 -2.17
CA THR A 165 5.60 -1.73 -1.39
C THR A 165 6.26 -0.62 -0.55
N PRO A 166 7.05 -0.96 0.47
CA PRO A 166 7.78 0.06 1.24
C PRO A 166 8.65 0.99 0.40
N ASN A 167 9.21 0.52 -0.72
CA ASN A 167 10.17 1.28 -1.52
C ASN A 167 9.60 1.79 -2.85
N GLY A 168 8.34 1.50 -3.17
CA GLY A 168 7.75 1.96 -4.43
C GLY A 168 6.31 1.55 -4.66
N LEU A 169 5.72 2.17 -5.67
CA LEU A 169 4.39 1.87 -6.17
C LEU A 169 4.51 1.36 -7.60
N VAL A 170 3.94 0.19 -7.87
CA VAL A 170 3.95 -0.43 -9.20
C VAL A 170 2.52 -0.49 -9.72
N LYS A 171 2.29 0.08 -10.91
CA LYS A 171 0.97 0.09 -11.56
C LYS A 171 1.00 -0.61 -12.91
N VAL A 172 -0.03 -1.40 -13.18
CA VAL A 172 -0.15 -2.18 -14.42
C VAL A 172 -1.62 -2.22 -14.90
N LEU A 173 -1.82 -2.57 -16.16
CA LEU A 173 -3.17 -2.70 -16.77
C LEU A 173 -3.48 -4.13 -17.22
N GLY A 174 -2.46 -4.97 -17.32
CA GLY A 174 -2.55 -6.36 -17.79
C GLY A 174 -1.16 -6.80 -18.21
N THR A 175 -0.40 -7.38 -17.28
CA THR A 175 1.05 -7.60 -17.42
C THR A 175 1.47 -8.86 -16.66
N GLN A 176 2.67 -9.28 -16.95
CA GLN A 176 3.42 -10.23 -16.12
C GLN A 176 4.64 -9.51 -15.53
N UNK A 177 4.86 -9.45 -14.18
CA UNK A 177 5.79 -8.72 -13.55
C UNK A 177 6.28 -9.43 -12.39
N ASN A 178 7.52 -9.36 -12.12
CA ASN A 178 8.07 -9.75 -10.81
C ASN A 178 8.42 -8.50 -10.01
N ILE A 179 8.04 -8.47 -8.73
CA ILE A 179 8.37 -7.36 -7.82
C ILE A 179 9.07 -7.99 -6.62
N LYS A 180 10.27 -7.51 -6.33
CA LYS A 180 11.06 -7.89 -5.15
C LYS A 180 11.34 -6.64 -4.33
N ASP A 181 10.82 -6.59 -3.09
CA ASP A 181 11.06 -5.48 -2.16
C ASP A 181 11.41 -6.06 -0.80
N THR A 182 12.71 -6.10 -0.52
CA THR A 182 13.24 -6.64 0.72
C THR A 182 14.28 -5.66 1.28
N ASP A 183 13.98 -5.06 2.44
CA ASP A 183 14.87 -4.16 3.15
C ASP A 183 15.41 -3.04 2.24
N THR A 184 16.67 -3.14 1.84
CA THR A 184 17.36 -2.14 1.01
C THR A 184 17.51 -2.57 -0.46
N PHE A 185 16.74 -3.59 -0.89
CA PHE A 185 16.77 -4.09 -2.27
C PHE A 185 15.35 -4.03 -2.88
N PHE A 186 15.18 -3.19 -3.87
CA PHE A 186 13.94 -3.07 -4.62
C PHE A 186 14.21 -3.35 -6.10
N GLU A 187 13.45 -4.26 -6.70
CA GLU A 187 13.60 -4.62 -8.12
C GLU A 187 12.23 -4.92 -8.72
N VAL A 188 11.99 -4.40 -9.92
CA VAL A 188 10.80 -4.69 -10.71
C VAL A 188 11.24 -5.14 -12.10
N VAL A 189 10.74 -6.29 -12.54
CA VAL A 189 11.01 -6.86 -13.87
C VAL A 189 9.70 -6.99 -14.64
N CYS A 190 9.65 -6.50 -15.85
CA CYS A 190 8.49 -6.62 -16.75
C CYS A 190 8.72 -7.77 -17.75
N TYR A 191 7.92 -8.83 -17.66
CA TYR A 191 7.99 -9.99 -18.57
C TYR A 191 6.98 -9.90 -19.70
N GLU A 192 5.86 -9.18 -19.51
CA GLU A 192 4.85 -8.99 -20.55
C GLU A 192 4.12 -7.67 -20.28
N GLY A 193 3.92 -6.87 -21.33
CA GLY A 193 3.14 -5.63 -21.27
C GLY A 193 3.95 -4.41 -20.85
N LYS A 194 3.39 -3.57 -19.99
CA LYS A 194 4.02 -2.33 -19.50
C LYS A 194 3.73 -2.13 -18.02
N VAL A 195 4.76 -1.66 -17.31
CA VAL A 195 4.73 -1.44 -15.86
C VAL A 195 5.17 -0.02 -15.52
N UNK A 196 4.59 0.67 -14.70
CA UNK A 196 4.82 1.82 -14.26
C UNK A 196 5.33 1.67 -12.99
N VAL A 197 6.47 2.13 -12.70
CA VAL A 197 7.11 2.08 -11.37
C VAL A 197 7.36 3.49 -10.88
N THR A 198 6.84 3.83 -9.70
CA THR A 198 7.08 5.12 -9.03
C THR A 198 7.88 4.86 -7.75
N ASN A 199 9.08 5.45 -7.66
CA ASN A 199 9.87 5.42 -6.43
C ASN A 199 10.46 6.82 -6.15
N ASN A 200 10.40 7.28 -4.91
CA ASN A 200 10.97 8.58 -4.48
C ASN A 200 10.70 9.74 -5.46
N LYS A 201 9.45 9.92 -5.93
CA LYS A 201 9.01 10.97 -6.89
C LYS A 201 9.45 10.73 -8.34
N ASN A 202 10.26 9.72 -8.63
CA ASN A 202 10.65 9.39 -10.01
C ASN A 202 9.70 8.35 -10.56
N GLU A 203 9.28 8.54 -11.80
CA GLU A 203 8.41 7.61 -12.50
C GLU A 203 9.17 6.96 -13.66
N HIS A 204 9.08 5.65 -13.75
CA HIS A 204 9.75 4.86 -14.77
C HIS A 204 8.75 3.94 -15.46
N VAL A 205 8.77 3.92 -16.76
CA VAL A 205 8.00 2.94 -17.54
C VAL A 205 8.94 1.84 -17.98
N LEU A 206 8.54 0.61 -17.71
CA LEU A 206 9.22 -0.61 -18.14
C LEU A 206 8.37 -1.29 -19.22
N SER A 207 8.98 -1.65 -20.31
CA SER A 207 8.40 -2.52 -21.35
C SER A 207 8.87 -3.96 -21.13
N THR A 208 8.29 -4.89 -21.85
CA THR A 208 8.71 -6.30 -21.85
C THR A 208 10.22 -6.43 -22.01
N GLY A 209 10.88 -7.18 -21.14
CA GLY A 209 12.32 -7.40 -21.12
C GLY A 209 13.12 -6.33 -20.38
N ASN A 210 12.45 -5.32 -19.79
CA ASN A 210 13.14 -4.28 -19.01
C ASN A 210 12.93 -4.50 -17.51
N ALA A 211 13.94 -4.08 -16.76
CA ALA A 211 13.93 -4.10 -15.31
C ALA A 211 14.42 -2.78 -14.73
N ILE A 212 14.01 -2.48 -13.52
CA ILE A 212 14.57 -1.40 -12.71
C ILE A 212 14.93 -1.95 -11.35
N ARG A 213 16.08 -1.52 -10.83
CA ARG A 213 16.59 -1.97 -9.54
C ARG A 213 17.16 -0.80 -8.76
N LYS A 214 16.95 -0.83 -7.44
CA LYS A 214 17.53 0.11 -6.48
C LYS A 214 18.12 -0.67 -5.31
N ILE A 215 19.39 -0.43 -5.01
CA ILE A 215 20.13 -1.14 -3.94
C ILE A 215 20.72 -0.11 -2.98
N ASN A 216 20.55 -0.32 -1.67
CA ASN A 216 21.15 0.49 -0.59
C ASN A 216 20.84 1.99 -0.73
N GLY A 217 19.63 2.34 -1.17
CA GLY A 217 19.24 3.74 -1.33
C GLY A 217 19.93 4.50 -2.47
N LYS A 218 20.79 3.83 -3.26
CA LYS A 218 21.43 4.41 -4.46
C LYS A 218 20.38 4.78 -5.50
N ASN A 219 20.79 5.52 -6.52
CA ASN A 219 19.92 5.82 -7.66
C ASN A 219 19.44 4.53 -8.34
N SER A 220 18.22 4.58 -8.83
CA SER A 220 17.66 3.43 -9.57
C SER A 220 18.41 3.23 -10.90
N GLU A 221 18.74 1.99 -11.22
CA GLU A 221 19.32 1.61 -12.49
C GLU A 221 18.32 0.81 -13.32
N LYS A 222 18.22 1.12 -14.60
CA LYS A 222 17.48 0.31 -15.58
C LYS A 222 18.43 -0.65 -16.26
N TYR A 223 17.95 -1.87 -16.53
CA TYR A 223 18.72 -2.87 -17.25
C TYR A 223 17.79 -3.80 -18.01
N ASP A 224 18.34 -4.49 -19.00
CA ASP A 224 17.59 -5.47 -19.77
C ASP A 224 17.68 -6.83 -19.10
N LYS A 225 16.56 -7.53 -19.05
CA LYS A 225 16.44 -8.88 -18.51
C LYS A 225 15.88 -9.79 -19.61
N GLU A 226 16.49 -10.94 -19.81
CA GLU A 226 15.97 -11.93 -20.76
C GLU A 226 14.49 -12.26 -20.48
N ASN A 227 13.75 -12.52 -21.54
CA ASN A 227 12.29 -12.70 -21.52
C ASN A 227 11.83 -14.05 -20.95
N SER A 228 12.61 -14.65 -20.09
CA SER A 228 12.20 -15.85 -19.35
C SER A 228 11.52 -15.44 -18.03
N LEU A 229 10.52 -16.17 -17.60
CA LEU A 229 9.87 -15.98 -16.29
C LEU A 229 10.91 -16.01 -15.15
N PRO A 230 10.59 -15.46 -13.97
CA PRO A 230 11.52 -15.49 -12.84
C PRO A 230 12.01 -16.92 -12.57
N SER A 231 13.32 -17.12 -12.50
CA SER A 231 13.94 -18.43 -12.31
C SER A 231 13.46 -19.13 -11.03
N TRP A 232 13.11 -18.35 -10.00
CA TRP A 232 12.67 -18.92 -8.74
C TRP A 232 11.35 -19.71 -8.85
N LEU A 233 10.52 -19.41 -9.87
CA LEU A 233 9.32 -20.21 -10.16
C LEU A 233 9.68 -21.66 -10.53
N ASN A 234 10.89 -21.86 -11.06
CA ASN A 234 11.40 -23.18 -11.44
C ASN A 234 12.34 -23.78 -10.37
N GLY A 235 12.48 -23.10 -9.24
CA GLY A 235 13.29 -23.58 -8.12
C GLY A 235 14.77 -23.21 -8.22
N GLU A 236 15.07 -22.04 -8.81
CA GLU A 236 16.45 -21.53 -8.95
C GLU A 236 16.46 -20.02 -8.68
N SER A 237 17.30 -19.55 -7.77
CA SER A 237 17.50 -18.11 -7.52
C SER A 237 18.68 -17.60 -8.34
N SER A 238 18.45 -16.59 -9.19
CA SER A 238 19.45 -16.04 -10.13
C SER A 238 19.72 -14.57 -9.85
N PHE A 239 20.98 -14.18 -9.96
CA PHE A 239 21.49 -12.85 -9.63
C PHE A 239 22.44 -12.36 -10.72
N VAL A 240 22.36 -11.08 -11.05
CA VAL A 240 23.28 -10.42 -11.99
C VAL A 240 23.79 -9.14 -11.31
N SER A 241 25.10 -9.11 -11.05
CA SER A 241 25.79 -7.96 -10.43
C SER A 241 25.12 -7.49 -9.13
N VAL A 242 24.90 -8.42 -8.20
CA VAL A 242 24.23 -8.15 -6.91
C VAL A 242 25.22 -8.35 -5.77
N PRO A 243 25.28 -7.46 -4.78
CA PRO A 243 26.12 -7.68 -3.59
C PRO A 243 25.79 -9.01 -2.89
N LEU A 244 26.81 -9.73 -2.49
CA LEU A 244 26.72 -11.06 -1.89
C LEU A 244 25.74 -11.12 -0.69
N LYS A 245 25.62 -10.04 0.05
CA LYS A 245 24.67 -9.97 1.19
C LYS A 245 23.24 -10.34 0.77
N TYR A 246 22.78 -9.93 -0.43
CA TYR A 246 21.41 -10.24 -0.89
C TYR A 246 21.27 -11.69 -1.36
N VAL A 247 22.36 -12.25 -1.87
CA VAL A 247 22.43 -13.68 -2.23
C VAL A 247 22.33 -14.53 -0.96
N ILE A 248 23.06 -14.14 0.08
CA ILE A 248 23.05 -14.81 1.39
C ILE A 248 21.64 -14.72 2.01
N LEU A 249 21.04 -13.54 2.02
CA LEU A 249 19.66 -13.37 2.52
C LEU A 249 18.67 -14.28 1.78
N GLU A 250 18.86 -14.44 0.47
CA GLU A 250 18.01 -15.35 -0.32
C GLU A 250 18.26 -16.81 0.04
N LEU A 251 19.52 -17.22 0.24
CA LEU A 251 19.86 -18.57 0.73
C LEU A 251 19.20 -18.84 2.08
N GLU A 252 19.29 -17.90 3.02
CA GLU A 252 18.66 -18.03 4.34
C GLU A 252 17.13 -18.20 4.23
N LYS A 253 16.48 -17.45 3.34
CA LYS A 253 15.03 -17.55 3.08
C LYS A 253 14.64 -18.89 2.45
N GLN A 254 15.40 -19.31 1.44
CA GLN A 254 15.06 -20.52 0.66
C GLN A 254 15.33 -21.81 1.42
N TYR A 255 16.20 -21.79 2.42
CA TYR A 255 16.61 -23.01 3.13
C TYR A 255 16.35 -22.99 4.64
N ASN A 256 15.85 -21.87 5.16
CA ASN A 256 15.63 -21.68 6.61
C ASN A 256 16.92 -21.95 7.40
N ILE A 257 18.03 -21.37 6.98
CA ILE A 257 19.34 -21.47 7.61
C ILE A 257 19.80 -20.11 8.10
N GLN A 258 20.76 -20.09 9.01
CA GLN A 258 21.46 -18.88 9.46
C GLN A 258 22.90 -18.93 8.97
N ILE A 259 23.38 -17.81 8.42
CA ILE A 259 24.72 -17.70 7.88
C ILE A 259 25.46 -16.57 8.61
N ASP A 260 26.58 -16.92 9.25
CA ASP A 260 27.44 -15.95 9.92
C ASP A 260 28.43 -15.36 8.91
N THR A 261 28.28 -14.08 8.64
CA THR A 261 29.05 -13.32 7.64
C THR A 261 30.12 -12.41 8.23
N ARG A 262 30.38 -12.48 9.56
CA ARG A 262 31.27 -11.54 10.25
C ARG A 262 32.72 -11.54 9.73
N ARG A 263 33.15 -12.60 9.07
CA ARG A 263 34.53 -12.78 8.60
C ARG A 263 34.72 -12.55 7.10
N ILE A 264 33.63 -12.14 6.39
CA ILE A 264 33.68 -11.91 4.94
C ILE A 264 33.13 -10.52 4.58
N ASP A 265 33.47 -10.02 3.40
CA ASP A 265 32.90 -8.80 2.85
C ASP A 265 31.59 -9.09 2.11
N UNK A 266 30.43 -8.83 2.52
CA UNK A 266 29.25 -9.03 2.04
C UNK A 266 28.90 -8.20 0.98
N SER A 267 29.87 -7.07 0.65
CA SER A 267 29.61 -6.12 -0.44
C SER A 267 30.14 -6.59 -1.80
N ILE A 268 30.94 -7.63 -1.85
CA ILE A 268 31.50 -8.21 -3.09
C ILE A 268 30.35 -8.61 -4.03
N ILE A 269 30.59 -8.44 -5.32
CA ILE A 269 29.53 -8.59 -6.33
C ILE A 269 29.46 -10.05 -6.82
N PHE A 270 28.26 -10.59 -6.82
CA PHE A 270 27.97 -11.93 -7.31
C PHE A 270 27.13 -11.88 -8.59
N THR A 271 27.50 -12.70 -9.56
CA THR A 271 26.68 -13.04 -10.73
C THR A 271 26.63 -14.56 -10.85
N GLY A 272 25.46 -15.12 -10.85
CA GLY A 272 25.27 -16.57 -10.89
C GLY A 272 23.89 -16.97 -10.38
N SER A 273 23.74 -18.27 -10.15
CA SER A 273 22.47 -18.80 -9.62
C SER A 273 22.74 -19.96 -8.66
N PHE A 274 21.72 -20.26 -7.86
CA PHE A 274 21.74 -21.44 -7.00
C PHE A 274 20.38 -22.15 -7.02
N SER A 275 20.42 -23.46 -6.82
CA SER A 275 19.22 -24.29 -6.68
C SER A 275 18.47 -23.93 -5.38
N ASN A 276 17.14 -23.89 -5.41
CA ASN A 276 16.30 -23.78 -4.22
C ASN A 276 15.87 -25.17 -3.66
N LYS A 277 16.39 -26.25 -4.26
CA LYS A 277 16.01 -27.63 -3.95
C LYS A 277 17.15 -28.46 -3.36
N ASP A 278 18.39 -28.00 -3.48
CA ASP A 278 19.58 -28.73 -3.01
C ASP A 278 20.53 -27.76 -2.34
N LEU A 279 20.52 -27.75 -1.01
CA LEU A 279 21.35 -26.85 -0.19
C LEU A 279 22.86 -27.05 -0.46
N LYS A 280 23.30 -28.29 -0.57
CA LYS A 280 24.74 -28.56 -0.81
C LYS A 280 25.19 -27.98 -2.14
N LEU A 281 24.40 -28.19 -3.19
CA LEU A 281 24.66 -27.60 -4.52
C LEU A 281 24.60 -26.07 -4.44
N ALA A 282 23.63 -25.50 -3.74
CA ALA A 282 23.48 -24.05 -3.59
C ALA A 282 24.71 -23.41 -2.93
N LEU A 283 25.20 -24.02 -1.83
CA LEU A 283 26.38 -23.51 -1.12
C LEU A 283 27.64 -23.60 -1.98
N VAL A 284 27.80 -24.67 -2.73
CA VAL A 284 28.92 -24.84 -3.67
C VAL A 284 28.83 -23.79 -4.79
N SER A 285 27.64 -23.61 -5.38
CA SER A 285 27.41 -22.64 -6.47
C SER A 285 27.73 -21.22 -6.07
N VAL A 286 27.45 -20.84 -4.83
CA VAL A 286 27.70 -19.48 -4.36
C VAL A 286 29.10 -19.34 -3.77
N PHE A 287 29.44 -20.10 -2.76
CA PHE A 287 30.64 -19.84 -1.95
C PHE A 287 31.92 -20.39 -2.57
N LYS A 288 31.86 -21.62 -3.14
CA LYS A 288 33.06 -22.19 -3.77
C LYS A 288 33.51 -21.41 -5.02
N THR A 289 32.56 -20.87 -5.78
CA THR A 289 32.90 -20.05 -6.97
C THR A 289 33.53 -18.72 -6.61
N MET A 290 33.33 -18.25 -5.38
CA MET A 290 33.89 -17.01 -4.84
C MET A 290 35.12 -17.25 -3.92
N ASP A 291 35.60 -18.49 -3.84
CA ASP A 291 36.69 -18.91 -2.96
C ASP A 291 36.42 -18.61 -1.47
N ILE A 292 35.16 -18.65 -1.08
CA ILE A 292 34.70 -18.49 0.30
C ILE A 292 34.52 -19.89 0.93
N LYS A 293 35.24 -20.13 2.01
CA LYS A 293 35.09 -21.37 2.79
C LYS A 293 33.88 -21.27 3.71
N TYR A 294 33.26 -22.40 3.99
CA TYR A 294 32.14 -22.44 4.94
C TYR A 294 32.22 -23.70 5.80
N THR A 295 31.84 -23.54 7.07
CA THR A 295 31.81 -24.63 8.06
C THR A 295 30.49 -24.60 8.80
N LYS A 296 29.85 -25.75 8.94
CA LYS A 296 28.63 -25.86 9.74
C LYS A 296 29.01 -26.04 11.21
N GLU A 297 28.60 -25.10 12.04
CA GLU A 297 28.86 -25.14 13.48
C GLU A 297 27.91 -26.13 14.19
N LYS A 298 28.26 -26.49 15.43
CA LYS A 298 27.46 -27.41 16.26
C LYS A 298 26.04 -26.90 16.54
N ASN A 299 25.87 -25.59 16.59
CA ASN A 299 24.57 -24.90 16.78
C ASN A 299 23.71 -24.83 15.51
N GLY A 300 24.22 -25.34 14.37
CA GLY A 300 23.53 -25.34 13.09
C GLY A 300 23.78 -24.11 12.22
N ILE A 301 24.49 -23.10 12.72
CA ILE A 301 24.85 -21.90 11.95
C ILE A 301 25.94 -22.26 10.95
N LEU A 302 25.88 -21.66 9.75
CA LEU A 302 26.90 -21.79 8.71
C LEU A 302 27.84 -20.59 8.82
N SER A 303 29.09 -20.81 9.25
CA SER A 303 30.11 -19.78 9.35
C SER A 303 30.89 -19.68 8.04
N LEU A 304 31.05 -18.45 7.50
CA LEU A 304 31.82 -18.15 6.31
C LEU A 304 33.21 -17.61 6.70
N GLU A 305 34.27 -18.00 5.90
CA GLU A 305 35.65 -17.60 6.11
C GLU A 305 36.35 -17.28 4.79
#